data_430cca897fd36bed777e07a264a34c40
#
_entry.id   430cca897fd36bed777e07a264a34c40
#
_cell.length_a   1.000
_cell.length_b   1.000
_cell.length_c   1.000
_cell.angle_alpha   90.00
_cell.angle_beta   90.00
_cell.angle_gamma   90.00
#
_symmetry.space_group_name_H-M   'P 1'
#
loop_
_entity.id
_entity.type
_entity.pdbx_description
1 polymer ?
#
loop_
_entity_poly.entity_id
_entity_poly.type
_entity_poly.pdbx_seq_one_letter_code
_entity_poly.pdbx_strand_id
1 'polypeptide(L)'
;MTTADGKRRGVAIVTGASDGIGAELARVFAARGHDLALVARRADRLEALADEIVASGAETRPLVVALDLCEPGAIDALAKALDAAGARAEILVNNAGFGLVGRVDRLDPAEQFAMIELNVRALTALTLRFLPAIVAAQGAILNVASIAAFMPGPNFAIYYATKAFVLSFSEALTAELRPSRVKVSCLCPGPVETGFQARSGFALEGKMGAARLALISAAEVARQGYDGLMAGRRVVVPGLMNRLIILVAGHLPRGWLLPLMAAAMNGRPQPDGLSPAASSS
;
A
#
# COMPACT_ATOMS: atom_id res chain seq x y z
N MET A 1 23.85 -6.72 -12.96
CA MET A 1 25.07 -5.88 -12.73
C MET A 1 25.49 -6.05 -11.26
N THR A 2 26.63 -6.63 -11.02
CA THR A 2 27.25 -6.64 -9.68
C THR A 2 28.02 -5.32 -9.50
N THR A 3 28.07 -4.81 -8.27
CA THR A 3 28.96 -3.70 -7.91
C THR A 3 30.42 -4.09 -8.20
N ALA A 4 31.33 -3.12 -8.36
CA ALA A 4 32.76 -3.36 -8.61
C ALA A 4 33.42 -4.34 -7.59
N ASP A 5 32.82 -4.51 -6.42
CA ASP A 5 33.21 -5.42 -5.34
C ASP A 5 32.58 -6.82 -5.40
N GLY A 6 31.90 -7.21 -6.47
CA GLY A 6 31.22 -8.51 -6.58
C GLY A 6 29.99 -8.67 -5.67
N LYS A 7 29.56 -7.62 -4.95
CA LYS A 7 28.36 -7.62 -4.10
C LYS A 7 27.11 -7.34 -4.93
N ARG A 8 26.01 -8.03 -4.62
CA ARG A 8 24.70 -7.75 -5.21
C ARG A 8 24.24 -6.34 -4.83
N ARG A 9 23.70 -5.59 -5.80
CA ARG A 9 23.19 -4.25 -5.61
C ARG A 9 21.93 -4.27 -4.74
N GLY A 10 21.88 -3.43 -3.70
CA GLY A 10 20.68 -3.24 -2.87
C GLY A 10 19.62 -2.45 -3.62
N VAL A 11 18.38 -2.93 -3.63
CA VAL A 11 17.27 -2.24 -4.29
C VAL A 11 16.09 -2.04 -3.34
N ALA A 12 15.32 -0.97 -3.58
CA ALA A 12 14.01 -0.78 -2.99
C ALA A 12 12.94 -1.40 -3.91
N ILE A 13 12.27 -2.44 -3.43
CA ILE A 13 11.15 -3.08 -4.12
C ILE A 13 9.90 -2.26 -3.86
N VAL A 14 9.27 -1.70 -4.88
CA VAL A 14 8.03 -0.92 -4.75
C VAL A 14 6.89 -1.67 -5.44
N THR A 15 5.95 -2.19 -4.66
CA THR A 15 4.77 -2.89 -5.18
C THR A 15 3.62 -1.92 -5.46
N GLY A 16 2.82 -2.21 -6.50
CA GLY A 16 1.77 -1.28 -6.95
C GLY A 16 2.33 0.01 -7.55
N ALA A 17 3.55 -0.04 -8.12
CA ALA A 17 4.27 1.14 -8.62
C ALA A 17 3.67 1.75 -9.89
N SER A 18 2.67 1.12 -10.52
CA SER A 18 2.12 1.59 -11.79
C SER A 18 1.18 2.80 -11.69
N ASP A 19 0.86 3.30 -10.48
CA ASP A 19 -0.07 4.42 -10.28
C ASP A 19 -0.04 4.97 -8.83
N GLY A 20 -0.58 6.18 -8.65
CA GLY A 20 -0.88 6.77 -7.35
C GLY A 20 0.29 6.82 -6.38
N ILE A 21 0.04 6.43 -5.12
CA ILE A 21 1.05 6.50 -4.05
C ILE A 21 2.28 5.64 -4.38
N GLY A 22 2.10 4.48 -5.04
CA GLY A 22 3.21 3.61 -5.39
C GLY A 22 4.16 4.23 -6.42
N ALA A 23 3.62 4.90 -7.43
CA ALA A 23 4.43 5.62 -8.42
C ALA A 23 5.17 6.80 -7.76
N GLU A 24 4.50 7.56 -6.90
CA GLU A 24 5.12 8.67 -6.18
C GLU A 24 6.21 8.19 -5.18
N LEU A 25 5.97 7.07 -4.48
CA LEU A 25 7.01 6.45 -3.65
C LEU A 25 8.23 6.06 -4.49
N ALA A 26 8.02 5.45 -5.67
CA ALA A 26 9.13 5.12 -6.56
C ALA A 26 9.94 6.37 -6.97
N ARG A 27 9.26 7.47 -7.34
CA ARG A 27 9.93 8.76 -7.65
C ARG A 27 10.73 9.29 -6.46
N VAL A 28 10.13 9.27 -5.27
CA VAL A 28 10.81 9.76 -4.05
C VAL A 28 12.02 8.91 -3.72
N PHE A 29 11.93 7.57 -3.77
CA PHE A 29 13.07 6.69 -3.52
C PHE A 29 14.17 6.90 -4.55
N ALA A 30 13.83 7.01 -5.86
CA ALA A 30 14.79 7.30 -6.92
C ALA A 30 15.53 8.63 -6.70
N ALA A 31 14.78 9.71 -6.41
CA ALA A 31 15.35 11.03 -6.13
C ALA A 31 16.25 11.08 -4.90
N ARG A 32 16.15 10.08 -4.02
CA ARG A 32 17.04 9.89 -2.85
C ARG A 32 18.17 8.90 -3.10
N GLY A 33 18.41 8.52 -4.36
CA GLY A 33 19.55 7.71 -4.79
C GLY A 33 19.37 6.20 -4.57
N HIS A 34 18.14 5.71 -4.32
CA HIS A 34 17.89 4.28 -4.22
C HIS A 34 17.71 3.66 -5.61
N ASP A 35 18.35 2.53 -5.83
CA ASP A 35 18.03 1.66 -6.95
C ASP A 35 16.69 0.98 -6.74
N LEU A 36 15.90 0.77 -7.80
CA LEU A 36 14.51 0.34 -7.69
C LEU A 36 14.22 -0.97 -8.42
N ALA A 37 13.27 -1.73 -7.85
CA ALA A 37 12.49 -2.74 -8.56
C ALA A 37 11.02 -2.34 -8.52
N LEU A 38 10.43 -2.03 -9.68
CA LEU A 38 9.05 -1.60 -9.84
C LEU A 38 8.17 -2.81 -10.12
N VAL A 39 7.18 -3.07 -9.28
CA VAL A 39 6.35 -4.28 -9.35
C VAL A 39 4.88 -3.91 -9.46
N ALA A 40 4.22 -4.31 -10.55
CA ALA A 40 2.78 -4.22 -10.76
C ALA A 40 2.37 -5.07 -11.98
N ARG A 41 1.06 -5.10 -12.30
CA ARG A 41 0.54 -5.87 -13.45
C ARG A 41 0.71 -5.16 -14.79
N ARG A 42 0.69 -3.80 -14.81
CA ARG A 42 0.71 -3.00 -16.04
C ARG A 42 2.14 -2.69 -16.45
N ALA A 43 2.68 -3.51 -17.36
CA ALA A 43 4.05 -3.39 -17.85
C ALA A 43 4.31 -2.02 -18.49
N ASP A 44 3.41 -1.58 -19.35
CA ASP A 44 3.48 -0.29 -20.07
C ASP A 44 3.68 0.89 -19.13
N ARG A 45 2.95 0.94 -18.02
CA ARG A 45 3.05 2.00 -17.03
C ARG A 45 4.33 1.91 -16.19
N LEU A 46 4.79 0.70 -15.92
CA LEU A 46 6.05 0.52 -15.20
C LEU A 46 7.24 0.94 -16.05
N GLU A 47 7.23 0.61 -17.33
CA GLU A 47 8.27 1.02 -18.29
C GLU A 47 8.30 2.55 -18.44
N ALA A 48 7.11 3.19 -18.60
CA ALA A 48 7.01 4.64 -18.67
C ALA A 48 7.55 5.32 -17.40
N LEU A 49 7.24 4.77 -16.21
CA LEU A 49 7.77 5.29 -14.95
C LEU A 49 9.30 5.09 -14.85
N ALA A 50 9.81 3.95 -15.32
CA ALA A 50 11.24 3.69 -15.33
C ALA A 50 11.99 4.68 -16.25
N ASP A 51 11.43 4.97 -17.43
CA ASP A 51 11.98 5.97 -18.35
C ASP A 51 11.95 7.40 -17.76
N GLU A 52 10.84 7.77 -17.13
CA GLU A 52 10.72 9.05 -16.41
C GLU A 52 11.77 9.19 -15.30
N ILE A 53 11.98 8.14 -14.50
CA ILE A 53 12.96 8.13 -13.41
C ILE A 53 14.38 8.32 -13.97
N VAL A 54 14.70 7.66 -15.08
CA VAL A 54 16.01 7.86 -15.76
C VAL A 54 16.13 9.29 -16.30
N ALA A 55 15.08 9.80 -16.95
CA ALA A 55 15.05 11.19 -17.44
C ALA A 55 15.20 12.23 -16.34
N SER A 56 14.78 11.89 -15.10
CA SER A 56 14.94 12.74 -13.92
C SER A 56 16.33 12.67 -13.29
N GLY A 57 17.27 11.94 -13.87
CA GLY A 57 18.67 11.89 -13.45
C GLY A 57 19.07 10.71 -12.58
N ALA A 58 18.24 9.66 -12.50
CA ALA A 58 18.63 8.44 -11.81
C ALA A 58 19.79 7.75 -12.54
N GLU A 59 20.85 7.36 -11.83
CA GLU A 59 22.04 6.72 -12.41
C GLU A 59 21.73 5.33 -12.97
N THR A 60 20.74 4.65 -12.41
CA THR A 60 20.36 3.31 -12.80
C THR A 60 18.91 3.26 -13.20
N ARG A 61 18.62 2.62 -14.36
CA ARG A 61 17.25 2.31 -14.76
C ARG A 61 16.64 1.34 -13.77
N PRO A 62 15.41 1.60 -13.25
CA PRO A 62 14.67 0.68 -12.41
C PRO A 62 14.46 -0.69 -13.08
N LEU A 63 14.56 -1.77 -12.31
CA LEU A 63 14.14 -3.10 -12.76
C LEU A 63 12.61 -3.14 -12.82
N VAL A 64 12.06 -3.38 -14.01
CA VAL A 64 10.61 -3.56 -14.20
C VAL A 64 10.26 -5.02 -14.07
N VAL A 65 9.31 -5.35 -13.17
CA VAL A 65 8.80 -6.70 -12.95
C VAL A 65 7.28 -6.69 -13.05
N ALA A 66 6.78 -6.97 -14.25
CA ALA A 66 5.34 -7.04 -14.52
C ALA A 66 4.79 -8.41 -14.10
N LEU A 67 4.04 -8.43 -12.96
CA LEU A 67 3.41 -9.64 -12.45
C LEU A 67 2.19 -9.33 -11.58
N ASP A 68 1.28 -10.31 -11.44
CA ASP A 68 0.21 -10.26 -10.44
C ASP A 68 0.69 -10.94 -9.14
N LEU A 69 0.71 -10.19 -8.06
CA LEU A 69 1.16 -10.67 -6.75
C LEU A 69 0.23 -11.72 -6.13
N CYS A 70 -0.98 -11.88 -6.66
CA CYS A 70 -1.94 -12.89 -6.22
C CYS A 70 -1.74 -14.25 -6.90
N GLU A 71 -1.01 -14.30 -8.01
CA GLU A 71 -0.77 -15.54 -8.73
C GLU A 71 0.16 -16.48 -7.95
N PRO A 72 -0.10 -17.81 -8.01
CA PRO A 72 0.79 -18.79 -7.45
C PRO A 72 2.23 -18.66 -7.99
N GLY A 73 3.21 -18.62 -7.09
CA GLY A 73 4.62 -18.50 -7.49
C GLY A 73 5.10 -17.08 -7.83
N ALA A 74 4.22 -16.07 -7.80
CA ALA A 74 4.58 -14.68 -8.12
C ALA A 74 5.74 -14.14 -7.27
N ILE A 75 5.73 -14.45 -5.97
CA ILE A 75 6.78 -14.00 -5.04
C ILE A 75 8.13 -14.64 -5.38
N ASP A 76 8.15 -15.89 -5.77
CA ASP A 76 9.37 -16.57 -6.21
C ASP A 76 9.84 -16.09 -7.58
N ALA A 77 8.91 -15.76 -8.48
CA ALA A 77 9.22 -15.14 -9.77
C ALA A 77 9.90 -13.77 -9.58
N LEU A 78 9.38 -12.94 -8.65
CA LEU A 78 10.01 -11.68 -8.28
C LEU A 78 11.43 -11.90 -7.72
N ALA A 79 11.61 -12.87 -6.83
CA ALA A 79 12.92 -13.17 -6.27
C ALA A 79 13.92 -13.61 -7.36
N LYS A 80 13.49 -14.47 -8.29
CA LYS A 80 14.30 -14.88 -9.44
C LYS A 80 14.67 -13.72 -10.35
N ALA A 81 13.73 -12.79 -10.59
CA ALA A 81 14.00 -11.59 -11.40
C ALA A 81 15.07 -10.70 -10.73
N LEU A 82 15.02 -10.52 -9.41
CA LEU A 82 16.06 -9.80 -8.66
C LEU A 82 17.40 -10.51 -8.75
N ASP A 83 17.42 -11.83 -8.55
CA ASP A 83 18.65 -12.63 -8.65
C ASP A 83 19.29 -12.54 -10.04
N ALA A 84 18.48 -12.64 -11.10
CA ALA A 84 18.94 -12.53 -12.49
C ALA A 84 19.51 -11.12 -12.80
N ALA A 85 18.96 -10.08 -12.16
CA ALA A 85 19.46 -8.71 -12.27
C ALA A 85 20.68 -8.42 -11.36
N GLY A 86 21.19 -9.41 -10.61
CA GLY A 86 22.26 -9.21 -9.64
C GLY A 86 21.87 -8.27 -8.49
N ALA A 87 20.57 -8.16 -8.21
CA ALA A 87 20.01 -7.32 -7.17
C ALA A 87 19.63 -8.14 -5.91
N ARG A 88 19.56 -7.44 -4.77
CA ARG A 88 19.05 -7.98 -3.50
C ARG A 88 18.06 -7.00 -2.88
N ALA A 89 17.05 -7.51 -2.20
CA ALA A 89 16.14 -6.67 -1.45
C ALA A 89 16.87 -5.98 -0.29
N GLU A 90 16.84 -4.67 -0.27
CA GLU A 90 17.32 -3.84 0.83
C GLU A 90 16.16 -3.09 1.48
N ILE A 91 15.22 -2.60 0.67
CA ILE A 91 14.01 -1.96 1.14
C ILE A 91 12.80 -2.64 0.48
N LEU A 92 11.74 -2.86 1.27
CA LEU A 92 10.48 -3.37 0.77
C LEU A 92 9.36 -2.36 1.02
N VAL A 93 8.73 -1.91 -0.06
CA VAL A 93 7.56 -1.02 -0.02
C VAL A 93 6.32 -1.82 -0.44
N ASN A 94 5.60 -2.33 0.54
CA ASN A 94 4.33 -3.03 0.37
C ASN A 94 3.20 -2.00 0.19
N ASN A 95 3.02 -1.53 -1.04
CA ASN A 95 1.99 -0.54 -1.39
C ASN A 95 0.84 -1.13 -2.20
N ALA A 96 1.06 -2.23 -2.93
CA ALA A 96 0.00 -2.87 -3.72
C ALA A 96 -1.23 -3.18 -2.86
N GLY A 97 -2.41 -2.78 -3.34
CA GLY A 97 -3.66 -3.01 -2.64
C GLY A 97 -4.83 -2.33 -3.34
N PHE A 98 -6.03 -2.77 -3.03
CA PHE A 98 -7.26 -2.14 -3.48
C PHE A 98 -8.36 -2.26 -2.43
N GLY A 99 -9.48 -1.58 -2.67
CA GLY A 99 -10.67 -1.63 -1.84
C GLY A 99 -11.91 -1.80 -2.69
N LEU A 100 -13.02 -2.25 -2.07
CA LEU A 100 -14.34 -2.38 -2.69
C LEU A 100 -15.38 -1.79 -1.75
N VAL A 101 -16.04 -0.72 -2.16
CA VAL A 101 -17.11 -0.08 -1.42
C VAL A 101 -18.44 -0.80 -1.72
N GLY A 102 -19.11 -1.23 -0.68
CA GLY A 102 -20.39 -1.92 -0.76
C GLY A 102 -20.64 -2.77 0.48
N ARG A 103 -21.87 -3.18 0.67
CA ARG A 103 -22.23 -4.13 1.73
C ARG A 103 -21.65 -5.50 1.42
N VAL A 104 -21.16 -6.20 2.44
CA VAL A 104 -20.53 -7.54 2.29
C VAL A 104 -21.45 -8.54 1.58
N ASP A 105 -22.77 -8.47 1.84
CA ASP A 105 -23.78 -9.33 1.25
C ASP A 105 -24.19 -8.94 -0.19
N ARG A 106 -23.62 -7.86 -0.74
CA ARG A 106 -23.93 -7.33 -2.07
C ARG A 106 -22.74 -7.31 -3.01
N LEU A 107 -21.53 -7.45 -2.48
CA LEU A 107 -20.31 -7.51 -3.27
C LEU A 107 -20.02 -8.94 -3.71
N ASP A 108 -19.39 -9.08 -4.87
CA ASP A 108 -18.92 -10.38 -5.35
C ASP A 108 -17.92 -11.01 -4.35
N PRO A 109 -18.17 -12.23 -3.85
CA PRO A 109 -17.27 -12.92 -2.93
C PRO A 109 -15.86 -13.10 -3.48
N ALA A 110 -15.71 -13.37 -4.78
CA ALA A 110 -14.39 -13.57 -5.41
C ALA A 110 -13.54 -12.28 -5.33
N GLU A 111 -14.12 -11.12 -5.62
CA GLU A 111 -13.46 -9.83 -5.50
C GLU A 111 -13.12 -9.49 -4.03
N GLN A 112 -13.98 -9.89 -3.08
CA GLN A 112 -13.71 -9.71 -1.65
C GLN A 112 -12.53 -10.56 -1.18
N PHE A 113 -12.43 -11.82 -1.63
CA PHE A 113 -11.27 -12.67 -1.35
C PHE A 113 -10.00 -12.16 -2.04
N ALA A 114 -10.10 -11.71 -3.30
CA ALA A 114 -8.96 -11.13 -4.01
C ALA A 114 -8.38 -9.90 -3.27
N MET A 115 -9.22 -9.12 -2.59
CA MET A 115 -8.79 -8.00 -1.73
C MET A 115 -7.96 -8.51 -0.54
N ILE A 116 -8.39 -9.60 0.13
CA ILE A 116 -7.63 -10.21 1.23
C ILE A 116 -6.31 -10.79 0.70
N GLU A 117 -6.35 -11.48 -0.43
CA GLU A 117 -5.16 -12.04 -1.07
C GLU A 117 -4.09 -10.98 -1.34
N LEU A 118 -4.47 -9.85 -1.94
CA LEU A 118 -3.50 -8.79 -2.24
C LEU A 118 -3.07 -8.01 -0.99
N ASN A 119 -4.07 -7.50 -0.22
CA ASN A 119 -3.79 -6.57 0.88
C ASN A 119 -3.16 -7.25 2.10
N VAL A 120 -3.36 -8.55 2.28
CA VAL A 120 -2.91 -9.30 3.47
C VAL A 120 -1.91 -10.38 3.10
N ARG A 121 -2.35 -11.40 2.30
CA ARG A 121 -1.50 -12.56 2.04
C ARG A 121 -0.26 -12.20 1.23
N ALA A 122 -0.39 -11.47 0.13
CA ALA A 122 0.75 -11.08 -0.70
C ALA A 122 1.74 -10.19 0.06
N LEU A 123 1.24 -9.19 0.82
CA LEU A 123 2.07 -8.32 1.70
C LEU A 123 2.87 -9.17 2.70
N THR A 124 2.21 -10.10 3.38
CA THR A 124 2.86 -10.98 4.36
C THR A 124 3.90 -11.89 3.70
N ALA A 125 3.55 -12.50 2.56
CA ALA A 125 4.44 -13.39 1.82
C ALA A 125 5.69 -12.65 1.29
N LEU A 126 5.52 -11.44 0.75
CA LEU A 126 6.64 -10.57 0.34
C LEU A 126 7.55 -10.24 1.53
N THR A 127 6.94 -9.86 2.64
CA THR A 127 7.71 -9.56 3.86
C THR A 127 8.52 -10.76 4.30
N LEU A 128 7.91 -11.92 4.47
CA LEU A 128 8.59 -13.14 4.91
C LEU A 128 9.69 -13.58 3.92
N ARG A 129 9.42 -13.48 2.60
CA ARG A 129 10.38 -13.88 1.57
C ARG A 129 11.64 -13.03 1.54
N PHE A 130 11.48 -11.71 1.72
CA PHE A 130 12.61 -10.79 1.62
C PHE A 130 13.22 -10.39 2.96
N LEU A 131 12.58 -10.71 4.09
CA LEU A 131 13.06 -10.36 5.43
C LEU A 131 14.52 -10.77 5.70
N PRO A 132 15.00 -11.97 5.35
CA PRO A 132 16.40 -12.34 5.60
C PRO A 132 17.39 -11.40 4.90
N ALA A 133 17.13 -11.01 3.66
CA ALA A 133 17.98 -10.09 2.90
C ALA A 133 17.95 -8.66 3.48
N ILE A 134 16.76 -8.19 3.87
CA ILE A 134 16.54 -6.88 4.49
C ILE A 134 17.24 -6.81 5.86
N VAL A 135 17.17 -7.86 6.67
CA VAL A 135 17.89 -7.95 7.95
C VAL A 135 19.40 -7.91 7.74
N ALA A 136 19.90 -8.69 6.79
CA ALA A 136 21.34 -8.70 6.47
C ALA A 136 21.84 -7.33 5.96
N ALA A 137 20.97 -6.55 5.32
CA ALA A 137 21.29 -5.21 4.85
C ALA A 137 21.07 -4.11 5.91
N GLN A 138 20.49 -4.42 7.07
CA GLN A 138 19.96 -3.44 8.03
C GLN A 138 19.03 -2.42 7.33
N GLY A 139 18.23 -2.91 6.40
CA GLY A 139 17.39 -2.15 5.50
C GLY A 139 16.09 -1.64 6.11
N ALA A 140 15.01 -1.58 5.29
CA ALA A 140 13.76 -1.02 5.76
C ALA A 140 12.51 -1.68 5.13
N ILE A 141 11.36 -1.58 5.81
CA ILE A 141 10.06 -2.02 5.33
C ILE A 141 9.04 -0.89 5.51
N LEU A 142 8.40 -0.48 4.41
CA LEU A 142 7.28 0.45 4.42
C LEU A 142 6.01 -0.29 4.02
N ASN A 143 5.08 -0.44 4.96
CA ASN A 143 3.76 -1.01 4.68
C ASN A 143 2.72 0.10 4.53
N VAL A 144 1.99 0.11 3.40
CA VAL A 144 0.96 1.12 3.15
C VAL A 144 -0.39 0.60 3.61
N ALA A 145 -0.83 1.11 4.77
CA ALA A 145 -2.16 0.89 5.33
C ALA A 145 -3.15 1.99 4.87
N SER A 146 -3.85 2.61 5.79
CA SER A 146 -4.79 3.72 5.62
C SER A 146 -5.22 4.24 7.00
N ILE A 147 -5.81 5.43 7.10
CA ILE A 147 -6.55 5.85 8.30
C ILE A 147 -7.71 4.88 8.61
N ALA A 148 -8.20 4.14 7.62
CA ALA A 148 -9.18 3.06 7.78
C ALA A 148 -8.72 1.97 8.78
N ALA A 149 -7.42 1.83 9.02
CA ALA A 149 -6.87 0.86 9.96
C ALA A 149 -7.25 1.11 11.42
N PHE A 150 -7.66 2.33 11.76
CA PHE A 150 -7.92 2.74 13.15
C PHE A 150 -9.38 2.63 13.58
N MET A 151 -10.30 2.30 12.67
CA MET A 151 -11.73 2.29 12.95
C MET A 151 -12.47 1.26 12.09
N PRO A 152 -13.66 0.80 12.49
CA PRO A 152 -14.51 -0.04 11.63
C PRO A 152 -15.15 0.79 10.52
N GLY A 153 -15.33 0.20 9.32
CA GLY A 153 -15.96 0.86 8.18
C GLY A 153 -17.15 0.09 7.63
N PRO A 154 -18.40 0.39 8.07
CA PRO A 154 -19.60 -0.14 7.41
C PRO A 154 -19.60 0.17 5.91
N ASN A 155 -20.10 -0.75 5.09
CA ASN A 155 -20.04 -0.70 3.61
C ASN A 155 -18.60 -0.67 3.01
N PHE A 156 -17.59 -1.01 3.81
CA PHE A 156 -16.20 -1.13 3.38
C PHE A 156 -15.45 -2.08 4.33
N ALA A 157 -16.18 -3.04 4.90
CA ALA A 157 -15.76 -3.83 6.06
C ALA A 157 -14.45 -4.58 5.84
N ILE A 158 -14.32 -5.33 4.73
CA ILE A 158 -13.12 -6.12 4.45
C ILE A 158 -11.91 -5.22 4.22
N TYR A 159 -12.06 -4.12 3.47
CA TYR A 159 -10.96 -3.18 3.29
C TYR A 159 -10.43 -2.65 4.62
N TYR A 160 -11.31 -2.15 5.51
CA TYR A 160 -10.92 -1.66 6.83
C TYR A 160 -10.24 -2.74 7.66
N ALA A 161 -10.76 -3.98 7.62
CA ALA A 161 -10.15 -5.11 8.30
C ALA A 161 -8.76 -5.45 7.75
N THR A 162 -8.57 -5.43 6.42
CA THR A 162 -7.25 -5.66 5.82
C THR A 162 -6.25 -4.58 6.23
N LYS A 163 -6.68 -3.31 6.30
CA LYS A 163 -5.80 -2.21 6.71
C LYS A 163 -5.50 -2.21 8.20
N ALA A 164 -6.44 -2.68 9.05
CA ALA A 164 -6.18 -2.93 10.47
C ALA A 164 -5.15 -4.05 10.67
N PHE A 165 -5.23 -5.14 9.87
CA PHE A 165 -4.21 -6.17 9.86
C PHE A 165 -2.83 -5.59 9.54
N VAL A 166 -2.72 -4.78 8.47
CA VAL A 166 -1.43 -4.19 8.04
C VAL A 166 -0.84 -3.30 9.14
N LEU A 167 -1.66 -2.49 9.82
CA LEU A 167 -1.21 -1.66 10.93
C LEU A 167 -0.67 -2.51 12.07
N SER A 168 -1.48 -3.46 12.58
CA SER A 168 -1.12 -4.34 13.69
C SER A 168 0.14 -5.16 13.39
N PHE A 169 0.22 -5.74 12.18
CA PHE A 169 1.39 -6.49 11.72
C PHE A 169 2.65 -5.62 11.68
N SER A 170 2.55 -4.39 11.16
CA SER A 170 3.68 -3.47 11.07
C SER A 170 4.20 -3.04 12.45
N GLU A 171 3.29 -2.77 13.38
CA GLU A 171 3.67 -2.38 14.75
C GLU A 171 4.37 -3.52 15.50
N ALA A 172 3.87 -4.75 15.39
CA ALA A 172 4.50 -5.93 15.95
C ALA A 172 5.89 -6.16 15.33
N LEU A 173 5.97 -6.13 13.98
CA LEU A 173 7.22 -6.31 13.26
C LEU A 173 8.27 -5.24 13.60
N THR A 174 7.86 -4.00 13.88
CA THR A 174 8.77 -2.94 14.36
C THR A 174 9.42 -3.33 15.68
N ALA A 175 8.67 -3.92 16.60
CA ALA A 175 9.19 -4.37 17.92
C ALA A 175 10.12 -5.58 17.76
N GLU A 176 9.72 -6.56 16.97
CA GLU A 176 10.46 -7.80 16.74
C GLU A 176 11.81 -7.55 16.04
N LEU A 177 11.85 -6.63 15.07
CA LEU A 177 13.05 -6.33 14.30
C LEU A 177 13.96 -5.26 14.91
N ARG A 178 13.59 -4.70 16.06
CA ARG A 178 14.41 -3.69 16.74
C ARG A 178 15.87 -4.13 16.95
N PRO A 179 16.18 -5.38 17.36
CA PRO A 179 17.55 -5.82 17.55
C PRO A 179 18.38 -5.85 16.23
N SER A 180 17.73 -6.08 15.09
CA SER A 180 18.37 -6.14 13.77
C SER A 180 18.58 -4.78 13.12
N ARG A 181 18.14 -3.68 13.75
CA ARG A 181 18.19 -2.31 13.23
C ARG A 181 17.40 -2.09 11.93
N VAL A 182 16.57 -3.02 11.52
CA VAL A 182 15.65 -2.83 10.39
C VAL A 182 14.59 -1.79 10.78
N LYS A 183 14.40 -0.80 9.90
CA LYS A 183 13.36 0.21 10.09
C LYS A 183 12.05 -0.32 9.52
N VAL A 184 10.99 -0.34 10.31
CA VAL A 184 9.65 -0.69 9.85
C VAL A 184 8.72 0.48 10.10
N SER A 185 7.97 0.89 9.07
CA SER A 185 6.98 1.96 9.17
C SER A 185 5.66 1.54 8.54
N CYS A 186 4.56 1.90 9.18
CA CYS A 186 3.22 1.81 8.63
C CYS A 186 2.76 3.19 8.16
N LEU A 187 2.63 3.37 6.85
CA LEU A 187 2.08 4.60 6.25
C LEU A 187 0.56 4.50 6.19
N CYS A 188 -0.12 5.42 6.87
CA CYS A 188 -1.57 5.45 7.02
C CYS A 188 -2.15 6.73 6.37
N PRO A 189 -2.23 6.80 5.02
CA PRO A 189 -2.80 7.95 4.34
C PRO A 189 -4.31 8.07 4.60
N GLY A 190 -4.81 9.30 4.52
CA GLY A 190 -6.22 9.60 4.34
C GLY A 190 -6.65 9.43 2.88
N PRO A 191 -7.78 10.02 2.47
CA PRO A 191 -8.18 10.04 1.07
C PRO A 191 -7.12 10.76 0.21
N VAL A 192 -6.72 10.13 -0.90
CA VAL A 192 -5.76 10.65 -1.88
C VAL A 192 -6.36 10.51 -3.26
N GLU A 193 -6.28 11.54 -4.08
CA GLU A 193 -6.73 11.45 -5.49
C GLU A 193 -5.78 10.55 -6.28
N THR A 194 -6.22 9.34 -6.57
CA THR A 194 -5.45 8.32 -7.31
C THR A 194 -6.40 7.40 -8.09
N GLY A 195 -5.87 6.55 -8.95
CA GLY A 195 -6.66 5.50 -9.62
C GLY A 195 -7.33 4.48 -8.68
N PHE A 196 -7.02 4.51 -7.39
CA PHE A 196 -7.68 3.70 -6.36
C PHE A 196 -9.20 3.95 -6.31
N GLN A 197 -9.64 5.20 -6.51
CA GLN A 197 -11.04 5.59 -6.46
C GLN A 197 -11.85 4.95 -7.59
N ALA A 198 -11.31 4.96 -8.80
CA ALA A 198 -11.96 4.34 -9.96
C ALA A 198 -12.19 2.83 -9.76
N ARG A 199 -11.28 2.13 -9.08
CA ARG A 199 -11.40 0.70 -8.81
C ARG A 199 -12.26 0.38 -7.59
N SER A 200 -12.19 1.20 -6.54
CA SER A 200 -12.90 0.93 -5.28
C SER A 200 -14.37 1.30 -5.30
N GLY A 201 -14.83 2.07 -6.29
CA GLY A 201 -16.15 2.71 -6.25
C GLY A 201 -16.26 3.83 -5.21
N PHE A 202 -15.13 4.29 -4.69
CA PHE A 202 -15.08 5.37 -3.70
C PHE A 202 -15.10 6.73 -4.42
N ALA A 203 -16.28 7.33 -4.58
CA ALA A 203 -16.37 8.67 -5.13
C ALA A 203 -16.05 9.74 -4.06
N LEU A 204 -15.15 10.66 -4.38
CA LEU A 204 -14.88 11.85 -3.57
C LEU A 204 -15.90 12.97 -3.83
N GLU A 205 -16.81 12.77 -4.80
CA GLU A 205 -17.77 13.77 -5.25
C GLU A 205 -18.99 13.86 -4.33
N GLY A 206 -19.38 15.05 -3.98
CA GLY A 206 -20.76 15.43 -3.66
C GLY A 206 -21.14 15.68 -2.21
N LYS A 207 -20.44 15.21 -1.15
CA LYS A 207 -20.83 15.45 0.27
C LYS A 207 -19.70 15.64 1.28
N MET A 208 -18.52 16.06 0.85
CA MET A 208 -17.33 16.02 1.69
C MET A 208 -16.73 17.38 2.04
N GLY A 209 -17.49 18.26 2.70
CA GLY A 209 -16.90 19.51 3.23
C GLY A 209 -15.68 19.25 4.13
N ALA A 210 -15.80 18.36 5.11
CA ALA A 210 -14.72 18.04 6.03
C ALA A 210 -13.64 17.10 5.43
N ALA A 211 -14.01 16.16 4.55
CA ALA A 211 -13.06 15.26 3.94
C ALA A 211 -12.19 15.91 2.84
N ARG A 212 -12.65 17.03 2.26
CA ARG A 212 -11.84 17.83 1.36
C ARG A 212 -10.64 18.46 2.09
N LEU A 213 -10.79 18.78 3.36
CA LEU A 213 -9.70 19.27 4.23
C LEU A 213 -8.69 18.18 4.60
N ALA A 214 -9.05 16.92 4.45
CA ALA A 214 -8.20 15.76 4.69
C ALA A 214 -7.46 15.26 3.44
N LEU A 215 -7.78 15.81 2.25
CA LEU A 215 -7.12 15.47 0.99
C LEU A 215 -5.67 15.93 0.99
N ILE A 216 -4.79 15.02 0.62
CA ILE A 216 -3.37 15.29 0.44
C ILE A 216 -2.95 14.67 -0.88
N SER A 217 -2.04 15.30 -1.60
CA SER A 217 -1.51 14.75 -2.85
C SER A 217 -0.73 13.45 -2.62
N ALA A 218 -0.73 12.56 -3.61
CA ALA A 218 0.04 11.33 -3.56
C ALA A 218 1.54 11.59 -3.37
N ALA A 219 2.07 12.65 -3.99
CA ALA A 219 3.46 13.08 -3.85
C ALA A 219 3.81 13.47 -2.40
N GLU A 220 2.94 14.23 -1.73
CA GLU A 220 3.17 14.61 -0.34
C GLU A 220 3.04 13.41 0.62
N VAL A 221 2.10 12.50 0.35
CA VAL A 221 1.97 11.23 1.09
C VAL A 221 3.24 10.40 0.95
N ALA A 222 3.77 10.27 -0.27
CA ALA A 222 5.00 9.52 -0.55
C ALA A 222 6.20 10.14 0.15
N ARG A 223 6.35 11.48 0.08
CA ARG A 223 7.43 12.20 0.75
C ARG A 223 7.39 11.99 2.27
N GLN A 224 6.23 12.19 2.91
CA GLN A 224 6.08 11.96 4.35
C GLN A 224 6.28 10.48 4.73
N GLY A 225 5.87 9.54 3.86
CA GLY A 225 6.09 8.11 4.04
C GLY A 225 7.57 7.76 4.05
N TYR A 226 8.31 8.24 3.07
CA TYR A 226 9.77 8.07 2.98
C TYR A 226 10.49 8.69 4.19
N ASP A 227 10.23 9.97 4.48
CA ASP A 227 10.87 10.69 5.58
C ASP A 227 10.57 10.03 6.94
N GLY A 228 9.34 9.52 7.12
CA GLY A 228 8.94 8.78 8.31
C GLY A 228 9.67 7.45 8.44
N LEU A 229 9.80 6.69 7.35
CA LEU A 229 10.55 5.43 7.31
C LEU A 229 12.02 5.66 7.66
N MET A 230 12.67 6.64 7.03
CA MET A 230 14.08 6.94 7.27
C MET A 230 14.33 7.43 8.70
N ALA A 231 13.37 8.15 9.28
CA ALA A 231 13.40 8.56 10.69
C ALA A 231 13.03 7.43 11.68
N GLY A 232 12.69 6.22 11.20
CA GLY A 232 12.29 5.08 12.05
C GLY A 232 10.97 5.28 12.78
N ARG A 233 10.05 6.09 12.24
CA ARG A 233 8.71 6.28 12.81
C ARG A 233 7.88 5.03 12.59
N ARG A 234 7.33 4.45 13.67
CA ARG A 234 6.49 3.25 13.61
C ARG A 234 5.24 3.45 12.75
N VAL A 235 4.55 4.57 12.95
CA VAL A 235 3.33 4.94 12.21
C VAL A 235 3.48 6.34 11.65
N VAL A 236 3.15 6.50 10.36
CA VAL A 236 3.18 7.78 9.64
C VAL A 236 1.77 8.08 9.15
N VAL A 237 1.16 9.14 9.68
CA VAL A 237 -0.15 9.63 9.26
C VAL A 237 0.03 10.99 8.59
N PRO A 238 -0.02 11.07 7.25
CA PRO A 238 0.08 12.34 6.55
C PRO A 238 -1.12 13.24 6.81
N GLY A 239 -0.86 14.52 7.10
CA GLY A 239 -1.87 15.56 7.30
C GLY A 239 -2.42 15.65 8.73
N LEU A 240 -2.56 16.90 9.20
CA LEU A 240 -3.04 17.17 10.56
C LEU A 240 -4.50 16.74 10.75
N MET A 241 -5.36 16.95 9.74
CA MET A 241 -6.76 16.56 9.79
C MET A 241 -6.91 15.05 9.92
N ASN A 242 -6.12 14.26 9.20
CA ASN A 242 -6.13 12.80 9.30
C ASN A 242 -5.72 12.32 10.70
N ARG A 243 -4.73 12.98 11.32
CA ARG A 243 -4.33 12.69 12.71
C ARG A 243 -5.45 13.01 13.70
N LEU A 244 -6.15 14.13 13.51
CA LEU A 244 -7.29 14.51 14.35
C LEU A 244 -8.43 13.50 14.20
N ILE A 245 -8.76 13.08 12.99
CA ILE A 245 -9.80 12.06 12.73
C ILE A 245 -9.48 10.77 13.49
N ILE A 246 -8.24 10.27 13.41
CA ILE A 246 -7.82 9.06 14.12
C ILE A 246 -7.91 9.26 15.63
N LEU A 247 -7.46 10.40 16.15
CA LEU A 247 -7.51 10.71 17.57
C LEU A 247 -8.94 10.67 18.09
N VAL A 248 -9.86 11.37 17.42
CA VAL A 248 -11.27 11.42 17.79
C VAL A 248 -11.90 10.02 17.69
N ALA A 249 -11.69 9.31 16.57
CA ALA A 249 -12.26 7.97 16.37
C ALA A 249 -11.75 6.95 17.40
N GLY A 250 -10.49 7.08 17.83
CA GLY A 250 -9.90 6.20 18.83
C GLY A 250 -10.46 6.39 20.25
N HIS A 251 -11.03 7.56 20.56
CA HIS A 251 -11.60 7.86 21.89
C HIS A 251 -13.12 7.74 21.94
N LEU A 252 -13.81 7.67 20.78
CA LEU A 252 -15.25 7.49 20.72
C LEU A 252 -15.64 6.05 21.09
N PRO A 253 -16.61 5.86 21.99
CA PRO A 253 -17.21 4.54 22.22
C PRO A 253 -17.74 3.91 20.92
N ARG A 254 -17.50 2.61 20.74
CA ARG A 254 -17.90 1.89 19.51
C ARG A 254 -19.37 2.03 19.17
N GLY A 255 -20.25 2.10 20.19
CA GLY A 255 -21.67 2.31 20.02
C GLY A 255 -22.04 3.63 19.35
N TRP A 256 -21.21 4.67 19.46
CA TRP A 256 -21.41 5.96 18.81
C TRP A 256 -20.66 6.05 17.49
N LEU A 257 -19.47 5.48 17.44
CA LEU A 257 -18.64 5.49 16.23
C LEU A 257 -19.29 4.76 15.07
N LEU A 258 -19.86 3.56 15.32
CA LEU A 258 -20.46 2.72 14.26
C LEU A 258 -21.62 3.39 13.54
N PRO A 259 -22.65 3.95 14.22
CA PRO A 259 -23.73 4.69 13.54
C PRO A 259 -23.22 5.90 12.75
N LEU A 260 -22.26 6.64 13.31
CA LEU A 260 -21.64 7.80 12.65
C LEU A 260 -20.93 7.38 11.36
N MET A 261 -20.13 6.33 11.41
CA MET A 261 -19.44 5.78 10.25
C MET A 261 -20.43 5.23 9.21
N ALA A 262 -21.49 4.54 9.65
CA ALA A 262 -22.53 4.05 8.75
C ALA A 262 -23.21 5.22 8.03
N ALA A 263 -23.60 6.27 8.74
CA ALA A 263 -24.21 7.46 8.14
C ALA A 263 -23.25 8.15 7.14
N ALA A 264 -21.98 8.27 7.47
CA ALA A 264 -20.96 8.85 6.59
C ALA A 264 -20.74 8.03 5.31
N MET A 265 -20.97 6.72 5.35
CA MET A 265 -20.76 5.79 4.24
C MET A 265 -22.05 5.49 3.43
N ASN A 266 -23.24 5.69 4.00
CA ASN A 266 -24.53 5.40 3.35
C ASN A 266 -24.93 6.38 2.22
N GLY A 267 -24.26 7.50 2.08
CA GLY A 267 -24.51 8.50 1.01
C GLY A 267 -23.79 8.22 -0.31
N ARG A 268 -23.22 7.04 -0.51
CA ARG A 268 -22.38 6.69 -1.67
C ARG A 268 -23.18 5.86 -2.67
N PRO A 269 -23.07 6.11 -3.99
CA PRO A 269 -23.67 5.27 -5.00
C PRO A 269 -23.12 3.85 -4.85
N GLN A 270 -24.01 2.88 -4.71
CA GLN A 270 -23.65 1.48 -4.87
C GLN A 270 -23.44 1.22 -6.37
N PRO A 271 -22.42 0.51 -6.81
CA PRO A 271 -22.36 0.06 -8.19
C PRO A 271 -23.60 -0.82 -8.45
N ASP A 272 -24.45 -0.39 -9.38
CA ASP A 272 -25.58 -1.17 -9.88
C ASP A 272 -25.00 -2.38 -10.62
N GLY A 273 -25.06 -3.53 -10.00
CA GLY A 273 -24.62 -4.75 -10.66
C GLY A 273 -24.51 -5.94 -9.73
N LEU A 274 -25.68 -6.45 -9.35
CA LEU A 274 -25.98 -7.88 -9.27
C LEU A 274 -27.45 -7.97 -8.85
N SER A 275 -28.35 -8.18 -9.83
CA SER A 275 -29.71 -8.67 -9.58
C SER A 275 -29.63 -9.92 -8.70
N PRO A 276 -30.49 -10.05 -7.68
CA PRO A 276 -30.56 -11.28 -6.91
C PRO A 276 -30.86 -12.42 -7.88
N ALA A 277 -30.01 -13.44 -7.90
CA ALA A 277 -30.33 -14.69 -8.55
C ALA A 277 -31.70 -15.13 -8.04
N ALA A 278 -32.68 -15.25 -8.98
CA ALA A 278 -33.96 -15.74 -8.70
C ALA A 278 -33.83 -17.12 -8.04
N SER A 279 -34.34 -17.25 -6.82
CA SER A 279 -34.57 -18.53 -6.18
C SER A 279 -35.56 -19.30 -7.03
N SER A 280 -35.06 -20.20 -7.89
CA SER A 280 -35.92 -21.23 -8.49
C SER A 280 -36.07 -22.35 -7.47
N SER A 281 -37.27 -22.45 -6.99
CA SER A 281 -37.86 -23.58 -6.27
C SER A 281 -37.52 -24.95 -6.85
#